data_43c24cb1a1a720ced0f3c825dbcac776
#
_entry.id   43c24cb1a1a720ced0f3c825dbcac776
#
_cell.length_a   1.000
_cell.length_b   1.000
_cell.length_c   1.000
_cell.angle_alpha   90.00
_cell.angle_beta   90.00
_cell.angle_gamma   90.00
#
_symmetry.space_group_name_H-M   'P 1'
#
loop_
_entity.id
_entity.type
_entity.pdbx_description
1 polymer ?
#
loop_
_entity_poly.entity_id
_entity_poly.type
_entity_poly.pdbx_seq_one_letter_code
_entity_poly.pdbx_strand_id
1 'polypeptide(L)'
;MKAKIALQLWSVKEACEDDFFGTLEKVAEMGYDGVEFAGYYGKSASEIKAKLAELGLEVAGSHISKEQLEVDLENVILFERELGNEYIICPYADFKTKQEWLAFSEKLLEITKTVQQAGMHFGYHNHAHELDKLDDEIILDSLLKNVPEMVAELDTYWIEYAGIGVIPFIEKYRNRVPLIHIKDKSRANKESTIIGEGVLDVPGFVKTALHSGTKWLIIEQEAFTQDPLTSVAKGYTYLTNVLEEN
;
A
#
# COMPACT_ATOMS: atom_id res chain seq x y z
N MET A 1 -5.30 -7.35 -17.88
CA MET A 1 -4.07 -7.88 -17.28
C MET A 1 -4.44 -8.49 -15.93
N LYS A 2 -3.83 -9.59 -15.53
CA LYS A 2 -4.04 -10.17 -14.19
C LYS A 2 -3.33 -9.25 -13.19
N ALA A 3 -3.96 -8.93 -12.05
CA ALA A 3 -3.27 -8.20 -10.99
C ALA A 3 -2.13 -9.05 -10.42
N LYS A 4 -1.08 -8.38 -9.96
CA LYS A 4 0.09 -8.98 -9.32
C LYS A 4 -0.05 -8.95 -7.81
N ILE A 5 0.64 -9.83 -7.11
CA ILE A 5 0.67 -9.89 -5.65
C ILE A 5 2.02 -9.35 -5.16
N ALA A 6 1.99 -8.35 -4.28
CA ALA A 6 3.18 -7.83 -3.62
C ALA A 6 3.09 -7.98 -2.10
N LEU A 7 4.25 -7.91 -1.43
CA LEU A 7 4.35 -7.81 0.01
C LEU A 7 4.72 -6.39 0.42
N GLN A 8 3.92 -5.77 1.32
CA GLN A 8 4.37 -4.58 2.04
C GLN A 8 5.43 -4.99 3.07
N LEU A 9 6.67 -4.50 2.89
CA LEU A 9 7.83 -4.92 3.68
C LEU A 9 7.76 -4.49 5.16
N TRP A 10 6.87 -3.57 5.50
CA TRP A 10 6.56 -3.26 6.90
C TRP A 10 6.13 -4.49 7.69
N SER A 11 5.45 -5.44 7.04
CA SER A 11 5.02 -6.71 7.66
C SER A 11 6.18 -7.57 8.16
N VAL A 12 7.36 -7.41 7.59
CA VAL A 12 8.57 -8.19 7.90
C VAL A 12 9.77 -7.28 8.21
N LYS A 13 9.48 -6.10 8.76
CA LYS A 13 10.47 -5.03 8.99
C LYS A 13 11.65 -5.47 9.85
N GLU A 14 11.40 -6.27 10.89
CA GLU A 14 12.46 -6.78 11.76
C GLU A 14 13.41 -7.72 10.99
N ALA A 15 12.90 -8.55 10.08
CA ALA A 15 13.71 -9.38 9.19
C ALA A 15 14.50 -8.53 8.19
N CYS A 16 13.89 -7.45 7.68
CA CYS A 16 14.57 -6.48 6.80
C CYS A 16 15.68 -5.70 7.53
N GLU A 17 15.48 -5.34 8.80
CA GLU A 17 16.50 -4.70 9.64
C GLU A 17 17.70 -5.63 9.88
N ASP A 18 17.45 -6.91 10.06
CA ASP A 18 18.49 -7.92 10.30
C ASP A 18 19.25 -8.27 9.00
N ASP A 19 18.53 -8.63 7.94
CA ASP A 19 19.08 -8.96 6.62
C ASP A 19 18.11 -8.59 5.48
N PHE A 20 18.26 -7.37 4.97
CA PHE A 20 17.36 -6.84 3.95
C PHE A 20 17.34 -7.68 2.66
N PHE A 21 18.52 -7.99 2.12
CA PHE A 21 18.57 -8.75 0.85
C PHE A 21 18.17 -10.21 1.02
N GLY A 22 18.55 -10.86 2.12
CA GLY A 22 18.09 -12.20 2.45
C GLY A 22 16.58 -12.27 2.72
N THR A 23 15.97 -11.17 3.19
CA THR A 23 14.51 -11.08 3.30
C THR A 23 13.85 -10.99 1.93
N LEU A 24 14.39 -10.20 0.99
CA LEU A 24 13.89 -10.16 -0.39
C LEU A 24 14.01 -11.53 -1.08
N GLU A 25 15.10 -12.29 -0.83
CA GLU A 25 15.24 -13.67 -1.34
C GLU A 25 14.10 -14.57 -0.84
N LYS A 26 13.79 -14.53 0.45
CA LYS A 26 12.67 -15.30 1.03
C LYS A 26 11.32 -14.89 0.44
N VAL A 27 11.10 -13.60 0.20
CA VAL A 27 9.86 -13.10 -0.45
C VAL A 27 9.74 -13.63 -1.87
N ALA A 28 10.83 -13.64 -2.64
CA ALA A 28 10.85 -14.23 -3.98
C ALA A 28 10.60 -15.75 -3.96
N GLU A 29 11.20 -16.47 -3.00
CA GLU A 29 10.99 -17.93 -2.82
C GLU A 29 9.54 -18.27 -2.46
N MET A 30 8.80 -17.38 -1.79
CA MET A 30 7.36 -17.53 -1.52
C MET A 30 6.51 -17.39 -2.78
N GLY A 31 7.05 -16.78 -3.85
CA GLY A 31 6.39 -16.62 -5.14
C GLY A 31 5.76 -15.24 -5.38
N TYR A 32 5.99 -14.26 -4.53
CA TYR A 32 5.51 -12.89 -4.75
C TYR A 32 5.99 -12.32 -6.08
N ASP A 33 5.15 -11.53 -6.75
CA ASP A 33 5.52 -10.83 -7.99
C ASP A 33 6.36 -9.57 -7.71
N GLY A 34 6.24 -9.01 -6.50
CA GLY A 34 6.94 -7.79 -6.13
C GLY A 34 6.85 -7.44 -4.65
N VAL A 35 7.40 -6.27 -4.34
CA VAL A 35 7.41 -5.72 -2.98
C VAL A 35 6.99 -4.25 -2.99
N GLU A 36 6.42 -3.81 -1.89
CA GLU A 36 6.23 -2.40 -1.57
C GLU A 36 7.18 -2.03 -0.43
N PHE A 37 7.91 -0.93 -0.62
CA PHE A 37 8.93 -0.50 0.32
C PHE A 37 8.36 0.35 1.44
N ALA A 38 8.86 0.12 2.67
CA ALA A 38 8.66 0.96 3.85
C ALA A 38 10.04 1.32 4.45
N GLY A 39 10.93 1.84 3.59
CA GLY A 39 12.32 2.14 3.89
C GLY A 39 13.29 1.23 3.12
N TYR A 40 14.57 1.65 3.08
CA TYR A 40 15.58 1.04 2.21
C TYR A 40 16.79 0.48 2.95
N TYR A 41 16.80 0.54 4.28
CA TYR A 41 17.82 -0.08 5.17
C TYR A 41 19.25 0.30 4.79
N GLY A 42 19.45 1.56 4.37
CA GLY A 42 20.77 2.09 3.99
C GLY A 42 21.31 1.60 2.65
N LYS A 43 20.50 0.92 1.83
CA LYS A 43 20.87 0.50 0.48
C LYS A 43 20.57 1.59 -0.54
N SER A 44 21.38 1.68 -1.57
CA SER A 44 21.14 2.56 -2.73
C SER A 44 20.07 1.97 -3.65
N ALA A 45 19.43 2.83 -4.45
CA ALA A 45 18.45 2.41 -5.45
C ALA A 45 19.04 1.41 -6.46
N SER A 46 20.30 1.62 -6.88
CA SER A 46 20.99 0.72 -7.81
C SER A 46 21.26 -0.67 -7.23
N GLU A 47 21.63 -0.77 -5.94
CA GLU A 47 21.84 -2.06 -5.26
C GLU A 47 20.51 -2.82 -5.15
N ILE A 48 19.44 -2.13 -4.72
CA ILE A 48 18.10 -2.73 -4.60
C ILE A 48 17.61 -3.18 -5.98
N LYS A 49 17.68 -2.31 -7.00
CA LYS A 49 17.27 -2.64 -8.36
C LYS A 49 17.99 -3.86 -8.92
N ALA A 50 19.29 -3.97 -8.70
CA ALA A 50 20.08 -5.13 -9.13
C ALA A 50 19.61 -6.40 -8.44
N LYS A 51 19.34 -6.34 -7.13
CA LYS A 51 18.85 -7.48 -6.36
C LYS A 51 17.44 -7.90 -6.76
N LEU A 52 16.51 -6.97 -6.97
CA LEU A 52 15.17 -7.26 -7.47
C LEU A 52 15.21 -7.93 -8.85
N ALA A 53 16.06 -7.44 -9.76
CA ALA A 53 16.24 -8.04 -11.08
C ALA A 53 16.79 -9.49 -11.02
N GLU A 54 17.72 -9.75 -10.10
CA GLU A 54 18.24 -11.11 -9.83
C GLU A 54 17.12 -12.05 -9.38
N LEU A 55 16.22 -11.56 -8.51
CA LEU A 55 15.15 -12.34 -7.89
C LEU A 55 13.87 -12.40 -8.74
N GLY A 56 13.76 -11.61 -9.80
CA GLY A 56 12.54 -11.50 -10.59
C GLY A 56 11.40 -10.76 -9.88
N LEU A 57 11.72 -9.99 -8.83
CA LEU A 57 10.75 -9.14 -8.13
C LEU A 57 10.59 -7.78 -8.79
N GLU A 58 9.38 -7.25 -8.76
CA GLU A 58 9.08 -5.88 -9.22
C GLU A 58 8.80 -4.94 -8.03
N VAL A 59 8.81 -3.65 -8.30
CA VAL A 59 8.42 -2.63 -7.32
C VAL A 59 6.93 -2.35 -7.49
N ALA A 60 6.13 -2.64 -6.47
CA ALA A 60 4.71 -2.29 -6.46
C ALA A 60 4.51 -0.82 -6.11
N GLY A 61 5.26 -0.32 -5.14
CA GLY A 61 5.21 1.05 -4.65
C GLY A 61 6.24 1.30 -3.55
N SER A 62 6.29 2.54 -3.07
CA SER A 62 7.11 2.92 -1.91
C SER A 62 6.36 3.87 -1.00
N HIS A 63 6.29 3.53 0.29
CA HIS A 63 5.79 4.39 1.34
C HIS A 63 6.87 5.40 1.74
N ILE A 64 6.63 6.66 1.44
CA ILE A 64 7.53 7.77 1.75
C ILE A 64 6.85 8.71 2.75
N SER A 65 7.50 8.98 3.87
CA SER A 65 6.92 9.81 4.92
C SER A 65 6.56 11.21 4.41
N LYS A 66 5.51 11.80 4.99
CA LYS A 66 5.10 13.17 4.71
C LYS A 66 6.27 14.15 4.85
N GLU A 67 7.09 13.96 5.87
CA GLU A 67 8.24 14.81 6.17
C GLU A 67 9.29 14.76 5.05
N GLN A 68 9.60 13.56 4.52
CA GLN A 68 10.54 13.42 3.40
C GLN A 68 9.96 14.03 2.11
N LEU A 69 8.68 13.82 1.84
CA LEU A 69 7.99 14.39 0.68
C LEU A 69 7.97 15.92 0.72
N GLU A 70 7.86 16.54 1.91
CA GLU A 70 7.84 17.99 2.08
C GLU A 70 9.23 18.62 1.99
N VAL A 71 10.28 17.92 2.42
CA VAL A 71 11.62 18.48 2.57
C VAL A 71 12.56 18.09 1.43
N ASP A 72 12.40 16.91 0.84
CA ASP A 72 13.42 16.32 -0.04
C ASP A 72 12.81 15.59 -1.26
N LEU A 73 11.71 16.13 -1.79
CA LEU A 73 10.94 15.50 -2.88
C LEU A 73 11.81 15.22 -4.14
N GLU A 74 12.74 16.10 -4.47
CA GLU A 74 13.60 15.92 -5.64
C GLU A 74 14.49 14.67 -5.53
N ASN A 75 15.12 14.47 -4.37
CA ASN A 75 15.95 13.27 -4.14
C ASN A 75 15.10 12.00 -4.01
N VAL A 76 13.90 12.07 -3.42
CA VAL A 76 12.92 10.97 -3.42
C VAL A 76 12.62 10.56 -4.87
N ILE A 77 12.24 11.51 -5.73
CA ILE A 77 11.95 11.25 -7.15
C ILE A 77 13.14 10.63 -7.88
N LEU A 78 14.35 11.12 -7.63
CA LEU A 78 15.57 10.58 -8.26
C LEU A 78 15.81 9.13 -7.82
N PHE A 79 15.67 8.84 -6.53
CA PHE A 79 15.84 7.50 -5.97
C PHE A 79 14.80 6.52 -6.54
N GLU A 80 13.52 6.90 -6.50
CA GLU A 80 12.41 6.07 -6.97
C GLU A 80 12.48 5.77 -8.46
N ARG A 81 12.89 6.77 -9.26
CA ARG A 81 13.09 6.59 -10.69
C ARG A 81 14.28 5.67 -11.01
N GLU A 82 15.39 5.76 -10.25
CA GLU A 82 16.52 4.85 -10.40
C GLU A 82 16.13 3.43 -10.01
N LEU A 83 15.37 3.28 -8.93
CA LEU A 83 14.82 2.02 -8.46
C LEU A 83 13.90 1.37 -9.52
N GLY A 84 13.19 2.18 -10.30
CA GLY A 84 12.20 1.74 -11.30
C GLY A 84 10.78 1.71 -10.75
N ASN A 85 10.52 2.42 -9.66
CA ASN A 85 9.18 2.54 -9.08
C ASN A 85 8.28 3.46 -9.92
N GLU A 86 6.99 3.08 -10.03
CA GLU A 86 5.96 3.91 -10.65
C GLU A 86 5.08 4.66 -9.63
N TYR A 87 5.03 4.20 -8.35
CA TYR A 87 4.09 4.70 -7.35
C TYR A 87 4.80 5.17 -6.07
N ILE A 88 4.76 6.47 -5.81
CA ILE A 88 5.20 7.07 -4.55
C ILE A 88 3.95 7.31 -3.70
N ILE A 89 3.90 6.71 -2.53
CA ILE A 89 2.73 6.73 -1.65
C ILE A 89 3.06 7.45 -0.35
N CYS A 90 2.24 8.45 0.02
CA CYS A 90 2.24 9.00 1.37
C CYS A 90 1.44 8.06 2.27
N PRO A 91 2.08 7.38 3.26
CA PRO A 91 1.41 6.34 4.03
C PRO A 91 0.57 6.86 5.19
N TYR A 92 0.80 8.10 5.64
CA TYR A 92 0.20 8.58 6.88
C TYR A 92 0.26 10.10 7.01
N ALA A 93 -0.83 10.68 7.51
CA ALA A 93 -0.89 12.03 8.07
C ALA A 93 -1.98 12.06 9.15
N ASP A 94 -1.78 12.83 10.22
CA ASP A 94 -2.79 13.02 11.27
C ASP A 94 -2.92 14.51 11.59
N PHE A 95 -4.11 15.04 11.35
CA PHE A 95 -4.47 16.42 11.67
C PHE A 95 -5.80 16.44 12.43
N LYS A 96 -6.01 17.45 13.26
CA LYS A 96 -7.18 17.53 14.14
C LYS A 96 -8.30 18.39 13.58
N THR A 97 -8.01 19.21 12.59
CA THR A 97 -8.97 20.17 12.03
C THR A 97 -9.10 20.03 10.53
N LYS A 98 -10.28 20.37 10.01
CA LYS A 98 -10.54 20.42 8.57
C LYS A 98 -9.60 21.38 7.85
N GLN A 99 -9.24 22.50 8.49
CA GLN A 99 -8.35 23.48 7.88
C GLN A 99 -6.94 22.94 7.68
N GLU A 100 -6.41 22.16 8.63
CA GLU A 100 -5.11 21.49 8.48
C GLU A 100 -5.15 20.47 7.35
N TRP A 101 -6.22 19.66 7.24
CA TRP A 101 -6.39 18.71 6.14
C TRP A 101 -6.51 19.40 4.79
N LEU A 102 -7.17 20.56 4.70
CA LEU A 102 -7.23 21.35 3.46
C LEU A 102 -5.86 21.89 3.08
N ALA A 103 -5.11 22.45 4.03
CA ALA A 103 -3.74 22.92 3.79
C ALA A 103 -2.81 21.77 3.35
N PHE A 104 -2.99 20.58 3.92
CA PHE A 104 -2.28 19.39 3.50
C PHE A 104 -2.67 18.96 2.08
N SER A 105 -3.96 19.04 1.72
CA SER A 105 -4.41 18.76 0.35
C SER A 105 -3.73 19.66 -0.70
N GLU A 106 -3.52 20.93 -0.37
CA GLU A 106 -2.80 21.86 -1.26
C GLU A 106 -1.36 21.42 -1.49
N LYS A 107 -0.66 20.98 -0.44
CA LYS A 107 0.69 20.41 -0.55
C LYS A 107 0.70 19.12 -1.37
N LEU A 108 -0.25 18.20 -1.10
CA LEU A 108 -0.36 16.97 -1.89
C LEU A 108 -0.62 17.24 -3.38
N LEU A 109 -1.37 18.31 -3.70
CA LEU A 109 -1.59 18.71 -5.09
C LEU A 109 -0.30 19.16 -5.77
N GLU A 110 0.57 19.90 -5.08
CA GLU A 110 1.89 20.31 -5.58
C GLU A 110 2.81 19.10 -5.77
N ILE A 111 2.89 18.22 -4.76
CA ILE A 111 3.66 16.96 -4.81
C ILE A 111 3.19 16.10 -5.99
N THR A 112 1.87 15.90 -6.13
CA THR A 112 1.28 15.11 -7.21
C THR A 112 1.74 15.62 -8.58
N LYS A 113 1.67 16.93 -8.82
CA LYS A 113 2.10 17.53 -10.09
C LYS A 113 3.58 17.31 -10.35
N THR A 114 4.43 17.47 -9.33
CA THR A 114 5.88 17.28 -9.45
C THR A 114 6.24 15.84 -9.77
N VAL A 115 5.62 14.88 -9.07
CA VAL A 115 5.82 13.43 -9.31
C VAL A 115 5.33 13.03 -10.70
N GLN A 116 4.19 13.56 -11.15
CA GLN A 116 3.68 13.30 -12.50
C GLN A 116 4.58 13.86 -13.60
N GLN A 117 5.20 15.03 -13.41
CA GLN A 117 6.18 15.60 -14.34
C GLN A 117 7.42 14.71 -14.47
N ALA A 118 7.73 13.93 -13.45
CA ALA A 118 8.79 12.93 -13.47
C ALA A 118 8.39 11.59 -14.12
N GLY A 119 7.11 11.45 -14.55
CA GLY A 119 6.58 10.26 -15.20
C GLY A 119 6.10 9.17 -14.23
N MET A 120 5.90 9.52 -12.95
CA MET A 120 5.42 8.61 -11.89
C MET A 120 4.04 9.01 -11.38
N HIS A 121 3.46 8.20 -10.53
CA HIS A 121 2.19 8.46 -9.86
C HIS A 121 2.42 8.74 -8.38
N PHE A 122 1.68 9.71 -7.85
CA PHE A 122 1.63 9.96 -6.42
C PHE A 122 0.31 9.46 -5.85
N GLY A 123 0.35 8.86 -4.67
CA GLY A 123 -0.81 8.30 -3.99
C GLY A 123 -0.83 8.54 -2.49
N TYR A 124 -1.97 8.23 -1.90
CA TYR A 124 -2.19 8.27 -0.45
C TYR A 124 -2.77 6.94 0.01
N HIS A 125 -2.17 6.39 1.08
CA HIS A 125 -2.64 5.18 1.78
C HIS A 125 -3.44 5.58 3.02
N ASN A 126 -4.59 4.95 3.22
CA ASN A 126 -5.46 5.26 4.34
C ASN A 126 -5.31 4.29 5.52
N HIS A 127 -5.49 4.85 6.71
CA HIS A 127 -5.84 4.14 7.93
C HIS A 127 -7.31 4.38 8.29
N ALA A 128 -7.71 4.05 9.52
CA ALA A 128 -9.09 4.23 9.95
C ALA A 128 -9.48 5.71 10.16
N HIS A 129 -8.55 6.54 10.64
CA HIS A 129 -8.86 7.92 11.00
C HIS A 129 -9.16 8.84 9.82
N GLU A 130 -8.61 8.56 8.62
CA GLU A 130 -8.99 9.30 7.41
C GLU A 130 -10.40 8.96 6.92
N LEU A 131 -11.01 7.94 7.50
CA LEU A 131 -12.40 7.58 7.25
C LEU A 131 -13.38 8.20 8.24
N ASP A 132 -12.86 8.91 9.25
CA ASP A 132 -13.65 9.78 10.10
C ASP A 132 -14.18 10.99 9.30
N LYS A 133 -15.23 11.62 9.86
CA LYS A 133 -15.85 12.79 9.26
C LYS A 133 -15.42 14.07 9.95
N LEU A 134 -15.09 15.06 9.13
CA LEU A 134 -14.99 16.46 9.54
C LEU A 134 -16.05 17.28 8.78
N ASP A 135 -16.96 17.94 9.51
CA ASP A 135 -18.10 18.67 8.94
C ASP A 135 -18.91 17.81 7.93
N ASP A 136 -19.29 16.59 8.34
CA ASP A 136 -20.06 15.62 7.56
C ASP A 136 -19.36 15.04 6.30
N GLU A 137 -18.13 15.46 5.97
CA GLU A 137 -17.34 14.92 4.85
C GLU A 137 -16.25 13.97 5.38
N ILE A 138 -16.12 12.78 4.78
CA ILE A 138 -15.03 11.84 5.08
C ILE A 138 -13.69 12.50 4.68
N ILE A 139 -12.69 12.42 5.56
CA ILE A 139 -11.38 13.06 5.33
C ILE A 139 -10.74 12.54 4.04
N LEU A 140 -10.69 11.23 3.83
CA LEU A 140 -10.13 10.63 2.62
C LEU A 140 -10.88 11.09 1.36
N ASP A 141 -12.21 11.20 1.43
CA ASP A 141 -13.02 11.71 0.32
C ASP A 141 -12.63 13.15 -0.03
N SER A 142 -12.44 13.99 1.00
CA SER A 142 -12.00 15.37 0.83
C SER A 142 -10.61 15.45 0.20
N LEU A 143 -9.64 14.63 0.66
CA LEU A 143 -8.30 14.55 0.07
C LEU A 143 -8.36 14.18 -1.41
N LEU A 144 -9.07 13.09 -1.74
CA LEU A 144 -9.16 12.60 -3.12
C LEU A 144 -9.94 13.57 -4.04
N LYS A 145 -10.88 14.34 -3.51
CA LYS A 145 -11.60 15.37 -4.25
C LYS A 145 -10.74 16.59 -4.54
N ASN A 146 -9.93 17.02 -3.55
CA ASN A 146 -9.07 18.20 -3.67
C ASN A 146 -7.81 17.91 -4.51
N VAL A 147 -7.40 16.64 -4.63
CA VAL A 147 -6.24 16.21 -5.42
C VAL A 147 -6.69 15.16 -6.45
N PRO A 148 -7.37 15.56 -7.54
CA PRO A 148 -8.05 14.65 -8.45
C PRO A 148 -7.11 13.69 -9.19
N GLU A 149 -5.86 14.08 -9.44
CA GLU A 149 -4.85 13.25 -10.11
C GLU A 149 -4.12 12.29 -9.16
N MET A 150 -4.27 12.44 -7.85
CA MET A 150 -3.67 11.53 -6.86
C MET A 150 -4.38 10.19 -6.91
N VAL A 151 -3.64 9.09 -6.94
CA VAL A 151 -4.20 7.75 -6.81
C VAL A 151 -4.49 7.43 -5.34
N ALA A 152 -5.43 6.53 -5.10
CA ALA A 152 -5.69 5.99 -3.78
C ALA A 152 -5.03 4.61 -3.68
N GLU A 153 -4.27 4.39 -2.62
CA GLU A 153 -3.91 3.06 -2.15
C GLU A 153 -4.84 2.72 -1.00
N LEU A 154 -5.92 2.01 -1.33
CA LEU A 154 -6.94 1.69 -0.35
C LEU A 154 -6.53 0.50 0.51
N ASP A 155 -6.67 0.64 1.82
CA ASP A 155 -6.52 -0.47 2.76
C ASP A 155 -7.88 -1.01 3.18
N THR A 156 -8.16 -2.24 2.78
CA THR A 156 -9.46 -2.91 2.99
C THR A 156 -9.76 -3.17 4.46
N TYR A 157 -8.74 -3.47 5.26
CA TYR A 157 -8.90 -3.72 6.69
C TYR A 157 -9.26 -2.42 7.43
N TRP A 158 -8.58 -1.32 7.15
CA TRP A 158 -8.86 -0.05 7.82
C TRP A 158 -10.22 0.52 7.43
N ILE A 159 -10.66 0.33 6.17
CA ILE A 159 -12.01 0.71 5.73
C ILE A 159 -13.07 -0.08 6.50
N GLU A 160 -12.91 -1.40 6.62
CA GLU A 160 -13.81 -2.24 7.41
C GLU A 160 -13.74 -1.92 8.90
N TYR A 161 -12.53 -1.64 9.43
CA TYR A 161 -12.33 -1.26 10.83
C TYR A 161 -13.08 0.02 11.20
N ALA A 162 -13.13 0.99 10.29
CA ALA A 162 -13.91 2.22 10.42
C ALA A 162 -15.44 2.00 10.26
N GLY A 163 -15.89 0.79 9.95
CA GLY A 163 -17.30 0.46 9.75
C GLY A 163 -17.87 0.91 8.42
N ILE A 164 -17.02 1.15 7.43
CA ILE A 164 -17.41 1.54 6.06
C ILE A 164 -17.41 0.28 5.18
N GLY A 165 -18.40 0.17 4.29
CA GLY A 165 -18.46 -0.93 3.34
C GLY A 165 -17.30 -0.86 2.33
N VAL A 166 -16.42 -1.87 2.33
CA VAL A 166 -15.22 -1.91 1.49
C VAL A 166 -15.56 -1.93 0.01
N ILE A 167 -16.45 -2.82 -0.41
CA ILE A 167 -16.85 -2.99 -1.81
C ILE A 167 -17.40 -1.68 -2.42
N PRO A 168 -18.41 -1.01 -1.83
CA PRO A 168 -18.88 0.26 -2.33
C PRO A 168 -17.81 1.36 -2.36
N PHE A 169 -16.85 1.31 -1.41
CA PHE A 169 -15.78 2.30 -1.35
C PHE A 169 -14.77 2.11 -2.48
N ILE A 170 -14.38 0.87 -2.79
CA ILE A 170 -13.53 0.56 -3.95
C ILE A 170 -14.24 0.99 -5.26
N GLU A 171 -15.52 0.65 -5.41
CA GLU A 171 -16.31 1.01 -6.60
C GLU A 171 -16.43 2.51 -6.81
N LYS A 172 -16.56 3.29 -5.72
CA LYS A 172 -16.60 4.75 -5.75
C LYS A 172 -15.35 5.35 -6.39
N TYR A 173 -14.19 4.74 -6.15
CA TYR A 173 -12.90 5.20 -6.67
C TYR A 173 -12.36 4.36 -7.83
N ARG A 174 -13.24 3.67 -8.56
CA ARG A 174 -12.88 2.89 -9.75
C ARG A 174 -11.93 3.66 -10.67
N ASN A 175 -10.89 3.00 -11.16
CA ASN A 175 -9.80 3.53 -11.97
C ASN A 175 -8.86 4.52 -11.25
N ARG A 176 -9.02 4.70 -9.95
CA ARG A 176 -8.11 5.51 -9.11
C ARG A 176 -7.42 4.69 -8.01
N VAL A 177 -7.62 3.38 -8.00
CA VAL A 177 -7.08 2.43 -7.00
C VAL A 177 -6.16 1.43 -7.69
N PRO A 178 -4.98 1.86 -8.20
CA PRO A 178 -4.04 0.94 -8.84
C PRO A 178 -3.39 -0.03 -7.85
N LEU A 179 -3.32 0.35 -6.58
CA LEU A 179 -2.79 -0.44 -5.48
C LEU A 179 -3.85 -0.59 -4.40
N ILE A 180 -3.93 -1.78 -3.80
CA ILE A 180 -4.84 -2.05 -2.69
C ILE A 180 -4.16 -2.94 -1.66
N HIS A 181 -4.21 -2.54 -0.40
CA HIS A 181 -3.78 -3.38 0.71
C HIS A 181 -4.86 -4.39 1.06
N ILE A 182 -4.48 -5.65 1.01
CA ILE A 182 -5.30 -6.78 1.43
C ILE A 182 -4.76 -7.25 2.78
N LYS A 183 -5.58 -7.04 3.80
CA LYS A 183 -5.37 -7.53 5.16
C LYS A 183 -6.58 -8.35 5.58
N ASP A 184 -6.45 -9.15 6.63
CA ASP A 184 -7.59 -9.82 7.25
C ASP A 184 -7.66 -9.49 8.74
N LYS A 185 -8.85 -9.62 9.31
CA LYS A 185 -9.17 -9.20 10.68
C LYS A 185 -9.49 -10.40 11.57
N SER A 186 -8.76 -10.53 12.68
CA SER A 186 -9.00 -11.57 13.68
C SER A 186 -10.37 -11.43 14.31
N ARG A 187 -11.07 -12.55 14.44
CA ARG A 187 -12.33 -12.63 15.15
C ARG A 187 -12.20 -12.33 16.65
N ALA A 188 -11.04 -12.65 17.23
CA ALA A 188 -10.83 -12.62 18.67
C ALA A 188 -10.61 -11.20 19.22
N ASN A 189 -9.78 -10.40 18.56
CA ASN A 189 -9.28 -9.12 19.09
C ASN A 189 -9.35 -7.97 18.11
N LYS A 190 -9.88 -8.19 16.91
CA LYS A 190 -9.94 -7.23 15.79
C LYS A 190 -8.58 -6.80 15.22
N GLU A 191 -7.46 -7.34 15.68
CA GLU A 191 -6.15 -7.09 15.08
C GLU A 191 -6.03 -7.74 13.71
N SER A 192 -5.03 -7.32 12.93
CA SER A 192 -4.72 -8.00 11.68
C SER A 192 -4.29 -9.45 11.93
N THR A 193 -4.58 -10.33 10.99
CA THR A 193 -4.24 -11.75 11.07
C THR A 193 -3.85 -12.28 9.70
N ILE A 194 -3.43 -13.52 9.61
CA ILE A 194 -3.14 -14.19 8.34
C ILE A 194 -4.35 -14.11 7.42
N ILE A 195 -4.13 -13.67 6.19
CA ILE A 195 -5.20 -13.58 5.19
C ILE A 195 -5.80 -14.96 4.95
N GLY A 196 -7.12 -15.05 5.06
CA GLY A 196 -7.89 -16.30 4.99
C GLY A 196 -8.14 -16.99 6.34
N GLU A 197 -7.49 -16.54 7.43
CA GLU A 197 -7.77 -17.03 8.79
C GLU A 197 -8.67 -16.08 9.59
N GLY A 198 -9.03 -14.92 9.01
CA GLY A 198 -9.85 -13.90 9.65
C GLY A 198 -11.32 -13.95 9.31
N VAL A 199 -11.96 -12.78 9.26
CA VAL A 199 -13.41 -12.64 9.08
C VAL A 199 -13.81 -11.74 7.92
N LEU A 200 -12.86 -11.16 7.20
CA LEU A 200 -13.15 -10.25 6.10
C LEU A 200 -13.50 -10.99 4.81
N ASP A 201 -14.33 -10.38 3.97
CA ASP A 201 -14.66 -10.90 2.64
C ASP A 201 -13.54 -10.63 1.63
N VAL A 202 -12.36 -11.21 1.87
CA VAL A 202 -11.19 -11.05 1.00
C VAL A 202 -11.50 -11.42 -0.46
N PRO A 203 -12.22 -12.51 -0.77
CA PRO A 203 -12.59 -12.83 -2.16
C PRO A 203 -13.44 -11.73 -2.82
N GLY A 204 -14.42 -11.17 -2.10
CA GLY A 204 -15.24 -10.06 -2.57
C GLY A 204 -14.42 -8.79 -2.82
N PHE A 205 -13.46 -8.49 -1.95
CA PHE A 205 -12.56 -7.33 -2.11
C PHE A 205 -11.67 -7.50 -3.34
N VAL A 206 -11.04 -8.64 -3.51
CA VAL A 206 -10.19 -8.97 -4.66
C VAL A 206 -10.98 -8.87 -5.97
N LYS A 207 -12.15 -9.52 -6.04
CA LYS A 207 -13.01 -9.44 -7.22
C LYS A 207 -13.37 -7.99 -7.58
N THR A 208 -13.72 -7.17 -6.59
CA THR A 208 -14.07 -5.77 -6.81
C THR A 208 -12.86 -4.94 -7.26
N ALA A 209 -11.70 -5.17 -6.63
CA ALA A 209 -10.45 -4.52 -6.99
C ALA A 209 -10.07 -4.78 -8.46
N LEU A 210 -10.13 -6.05 -8.90
CA LEU A 210 -9.86 -6.45 -10.29
C LEU A 210 -10.80 -5.73 -11.28
N HIS A 211 -12.10 -5.65 -10.96
CA HIS A 211 -13.07 -4.94 -11.79
C HIS A 211 -12.89 -3.41 -11.76
N SER A 212 -12.18 -2.89 -10.77
CA SER A 212 -11.90 -1.46 -10.61
C SER A 212 -10.56 -1.03 -11.21
N GLY A 213 -9.82 -1.93 -11.84
CA GLY A 213 -8.56 -1.62 -12.55
C GLY A 213 -7.32 -1.66 -11.66
N THR A 214 -7.39 -2.30 -10.50
CA THR A 214 -6.25 -2.50 -9.60
C THR A 214 -5.17 -3.35 -10.28
N LYS A 215 -3.92 -2.91 -10.15
CA LYS A 215 -2.73 -3.58 -10.70
C LYS A 215 -2.03 -4.45 -9.67
N TRP A 216 -2.00 -3.99 -8.41
CA TRP A 216 -1.30 -4.63 -7.31
C TRP A 216 -2.24 -4.93 -6.14
N LEU A 217 -2.26 -6.19 -5.74
CA LEU A 217 -2.82 -6.65 -4.47
C LEU A 217 -1.66 -6.79 -3.49
N ILE A 218 -1.60 -5.92 -2.50
CA ILE A 218 -0.47 -5.82 -1.59
C ILE A 218 -0.86 -6.45 -0.26
N ILE A 219 -0.19 -7.53 0.09
CA ILE A 219 -0.37 -8.20 1.38
C ILE A 219 0.30 -7.37 2.46
N GLU A 220 -0.43 -7.05 3.52
CA GLU A 220 0.14 -6.47 4.73
C GLU A 220 -0.46 -7.12 5.98
N GLN A 221 0.38 -7.38 6.97
CA GLN A 221 -0.01 -7.84 8.30
C GLN A 221 0.83 -7.13 9.36
N GLU A 222 0.19 -6.66 10.43
CA GLU A 222 0.85 -5.86 11.48
C GLU A 222 0.88 -6.58 12.83
N ALA A 223 -0.04 -7.51 13.08
CA ALA A 223 -0.09 -8.30 14.30
C ALA A 223 0.13 -9.79 13.99
N PHE A 224 1.01 -10.41 14.76
CA PHE A 224 1.46 -11.78 14.51
C PHE A 224 1.33 -12.65 15.77
N THR A 225 0.80 -13.87 15.58
CA THR A 225 0.78 -14.93 16.60
C THR A 225 1.85 -15.99 16.33
N GLN A 226 2.54 -15.90 15.21
CA GLN A 226 3.65 -16.76 14.79
C GLN A 226 4.67 -15.93 14.01
N ASP A 227 5.72 -16.57 13.50
CA ASP A 227 6.74 -15.90 12.69
C ASP A 227 6.15 -15.10 11.52
N PRO A 228 6.53 -13.81 11.34
CA PRO A 228 5.98 -12.95 10.30
C PRO A 228 6.17 -13.50 8.87
N LEU A 229 7.36 -14.01 8.54
CA LEU A 229 7.64 -14.56 7.20
C LEU A 229 6.76 -15.78 6.92
N THR A 230 6.56 -16.65 7.91
CA THR A 230 5.63 -17.79 7.80
C THR A 230 4.18 -17.32 7.60
N SER A 231 3.79 -16.25 8.28
CA SER A 231 2.43 -15.68 8.19
C SER A 231 2.15 -15.12 6.80
N VAL A 232 3.07 -14.31 6.26
CA VAL A 232 2.88 -13.70 4.94
C VAL A 232 2.97 -14.75 3.81
N ALA A 233 3.74 -15.82 3.98
CA ALA A 233 3.77 -16.95 3.03
C ALA A 233 2.39 -17.66 2.95
N LYS A 234 1.72 -17.85 4.08
CA LYS A 234 0.34 -18.40 4.11
C LYS A 234 -0.65 -17.45 3.45
N GLY A 235 -0.56 -16.14 3.76
CA GLY A 235 -1.39 -15.11 3.13
C GLY A 235 -1.23 -15.09 1.60
N TYR A 236 0.01 -15.19 1.10
CA TYR A 236 0.30 -15.32 -0.32
C TYR A 236 -0.39 -16.53 -0.95
N THR A 237 -0.24 -17.70 -0.33
CA THR A 237 -0.87 -18.94 -0.81
C THR A 237 -2.40 -18.81 -0.90
N TYR A 238 -3.02 -18.24 0.13
CA TYR A 238 -4.46 -18.00 0.12
C TYR A 238 -4.89 -17.03 -0.99
N LEU A 239 -4.20 -15.89 -1.11
CA LEU A 239 -4.55 -14.85 -2.10
C LEU A 239 -4.35 -15.34 -3.54
N THR A 240 -3.33 -16.18 -3.79
CA THR A 240 -3.11 -16.82 -5.09
C THR A 240 -4.30 -17.72 -5.47
N ASN A 241 -4.80 -18.54 -4.56
CA ASN A 241 -5.98 -19.38 -4.79
C ASN A 241 -7.22 -18.51 -5.10
N VAL A 242 -7.44 -17.43 -4.35
CA VAL A 242 -8.53 -16.47 -4.62
C VAL A 242 -8.42 -15.86 -6.02
N LEU A 243 -7.20 -15.54 -6.48
CA LEU A 243 -6.97 -15.00 -7.83
C LEU A 243 -7.19 -16.03 -8.95
N GLU A 244 -6.97 -17.30 -8.69
CA GLU A 244 -7.18 -18.38 -9.67
C GLU A 244 -8.67 -18.69 -9.87
N GLU A 245 -9.50 -18.40 -8.85
CA GLU A 245 -10.95 -18.63 -8.87
C GLU A 245 -11.74 -17.47 -9.53
N ASN A 246 -11.13 -16.29 -9.78
CA ASN A 246 -11.72 -15.10 -10.35
C ASN A 246 -11.23 -14.79 -11.76
#